data_045f87a4a918ad90294d23ee30e3cc22
#
_entry.id   045f87a4a918ad90294d23ee30e3cc22
#
_cell.length_a   1.000
_cell.length_b   1.000
_cell.length_c   1.000
_cell.angle_alpha   90.00
_cell.angle_beta   90.00
_cell.angle_gamma   90.00
#
_symmetry.space_group_name_H-M   'P 1'
#
loop_
_entity.id
_entity.type
_entity.pdbx_description
1 polymer ?
#
loop_
_entity_poly.entity_id
_entity_poly.type
_entity_poly.pdbx_seq_one_letter_code
_entity_poly.pdbx_strand_id
1 'polypeptide(L)'
;MENPLDNDIKFVPGVGEMRARALEHELGIRTLGDMLRHYPFRYIDRTRIYPIAEITDAAGLAYVQFRARITGVSYAGEGRRRRFYAYAQDATGQAELVWFQGIKWIEKRIEVGREYLVFGRPTFYRNLLQMAHPELETIEQALTRKAESGMQGIYPSTEKLGNLLGAKGMYQIICNTWRLVAGRIPDPLPDAMRAQYGLMPLSDAFYNIHFPQSAEALRKAQYRLKFDELLGIQLNIQQHRTARLAKSNGFLFTRVGNAFNTFYNERIPFPLTGAQKRVIREIRKDTVSGFQMNRLLQGDVGSGKTMVALMSMLLAVDNEFQACMMAPTEILARQHYATFSKLLEGTGVTVGILTGASKSRERNAALQGIASGETHLLIGTHALIEDRVQFANLGFVVIDEQHRFGVEQRARLWTKNAQPPHILVMTATPIPRTLAMTLYGDLDVSVIDELPPGRRPIRTVHYTDAARLRLFGFMRQEIAKGRQVYVVYPLIKESETMDYKDLTDGYEAISRDFPLPEYVTAICHGKMKPADKEESMRQFKSG
;
A
#
# COMPACT_ATOMS: atom_id res chain seq x y z
N MET A 1 -33.90 0.17 19.66
CA MET A 1 -33.14 -0.84 20.44
C MET A 1 -31.68 -0.49 20.34
N GLU A 2 -30.98 -0.37 21.46
CA GLU A 2 -29.54 -0.14 21.45
C GLU A 2 -28.83 -1.33 20.78
N ASN A 3 -27.88 -1.05 19.93
CA ASN A 3 -27.11 -2.09 19.26
C ASN A 3 -26.19 -2.77 20.29
N PRO A 4 -26.33 -4.08 20.54
CA PRO A 4 -25.54 -4.77 21.56
C PRO A 4 -24.02 -4.71 21.31
N LEU A 5 -23.60 -4.41 20.09
CA LEU A 5 -22.18 -4.24 19.74
C LEU A 5 -21.55 -2.97 20.34
N ASP A 6 -22.37 -1.98 20.72
CA ASP A 6 -21.90 -0.71 21.29
C ASP A 6 -21.69 -0.78 22.82
N ASN A 7 -22.05 -1.90 23.45
CA ASN A 7 -21.84 -2.10 24.88
C ASN A 7 -20.35 -2.14 25.24
N ASP A 8 -20.01 -1.59 26.40
CA ASP A 8 -18.63 -1.51 26.90
C ASP A 8 -18.05 -2.91 27.20
N ILE A 9 -16.83 -3.14 26.77
CA ILE A 9 -16.08 -4.40 26.91
C ILE A 9 -15.85 -4.80 28.40
N LYS A 10 -15.88 -3.85 29.34
CA LYS A 10 -15.68 -4.13 30.77
C LYS A 10 -16.73 -5.07 31.34
N PHE A 11 -17.93 -5.15 30.75
CA PHE A 11 -19.01 -6.02 31.17
C PHE A 11 -18.87 -7.46 30.70
N VAL A 12 -17.87 -7.75 29.87
CA VAL A 12 -17.59 -9.13 29.45
C VAL A 12 -16.99 -9.93 30.60
N PRO A 13 -17.56 -11.10 30.94
CA PRO A 13 -16.97 -11.97 31.94
C PRO A 13 -15.48 -12.24 31.70
N GLY A 14 -14.67 -11.94 32.73
CA GLY A 14 -13.22 -12.09 32.64
C GLY A 14 -12.45 -10.85 32.17
N VAL A 15 -13.11 -9.73 31.88
CA VAL A 15 -12.42 -8.47 31.50
C VAL A 15 -12.25 -7.56 32.74
N GLY A 16 -13.30 -7.01 33.26
CA GLY A 16 -13.24 -6.02 34.37
C GLY A 16 -12.49 -4.73 33.99
N GLU A 17 -12.41 -3.76 34.87
CA GLU A 17 -11.88 -2.42 34.58
C GLU A 17 -10.41 -2.40 34.18
N MET A 18 -9.56 -3.17 34.85
CA MET A 18 -8.11 -3.15 34.59
C MET A 18 -7.78 -3.69 33.20
N ARG A 19 -8.41 -4.80 32.80
CA ARG A 19 -8.20 -5.40 31.47
C ARG A 19 -8.88 -4.59 30.38
N ALA A 20 -10.03 -3.96 30.65
CA ALA A 20 -10.70 -3.06 29.71
C ALA A 20 -9.80 -1.87 29.36
N ARG A 21 -9.20 -1.21 30.35
CA ARG A 21 -8.23 -0.11 30.12
C ARG A 21 -6.99 -0.57 29.33
N ALA A 22 -6.50 -1.77 29.60
CA ALA A 22 -5.38 -2.32 28.87
C ALA A 22 -5.75 -2.65 27.41
N LEU A 23 -6.93 -3.21 27.14
CA LEU A 23 -7.43 -3.48 25.79
C LEU A 23 -7.65 -2.18 25.00
N GLU A 24 -8.20 -1.15 25.65
CA GLU A 24 -8.38 0.17 25.04
C GLU A 24 -7.03 0.81 24.67
N HIS A 25 -6.10 0.86 25.63
CA HIS A 25 -4.80 1.54 25.44
C HIS A 25 -3.91 0.83 24.40
N GLU A 26 -3.87 -0.50 24.41
CA GLU A 26 -2.94 -1.28 23.59
C GLU A 26 -3.53 -1.66 22.23
N LEU A 27 -4.86 -1.84 22.11
CA LEU A 27 -5.53 -2.32 20.89
C LEU A 27 -6.70 -1.43 20.43
N GLY A 28 -7.05 -0.38 21.17
CA GLY A 28 -8.20 0.48 20.84
C GLY A 28 -9.56 -0.17 21.03
N ILE A 29 -9.64 -1.29 21.78
CA ILE A 29 -10.86 -2.06 21.98
C ILE A 29 -11.64 -1.49 23.18
N ARG A 30 -12.82 -0.91 22.93
CA ARG A 30 -13.71 -0.31 23.94
C ARG A 30 -15.03 -1.04 24.04
N THR A 31 -15.54 -1.57 22.93
CA THR A 31 -16.87 -2.14 22.83
C THR A 31 -16.84 -3.63 22.49
N LEU A 32 -18.00 -4.30 22.65
CA LEU A 32 -18.17 -5.68 22.19
C LEU A 32 -17.96 -5.80 20.69
N GLY A 33 -18.38 -4.78 19.93
CA GLY A 33 -18.16 -4.71 18.49
C GLY A 33 -16.69 -4.59 18.10
N ASP A 34 -15.89 -3.81 18.85
CA ASP A 34 -14.45 -3.71 18.62
C ASP A 34 -13.78 -5.05 18.87
N MET A 35 -14.18 -5.75 19.94
CA MET A 35 -13.64 -7.08 20.27
C MET A 35 -13.93 -8.10 19.17
N LEU A 36 -15.14 -8.11 18.60
CA LEU A 36 -15.47 -9.00 17.48
C LEU A 36 -14.80 -8.59 16.16
N ARG A 37 -14.33 -7.34 16.03
CA ARG A 37 -13.53 -6.88 14.90
C ARG A 37 -12.02 -7.08 15.11
N HIS A 38 -11.61 -7.53 16.28
CA HIS A 38 -10.23 -7.95 16.52
C HIS A 38 -10.00 -9.33 15.93
N TYR A 39 -9.77 -9.39 14.62
CA TYR A 39 -9.71 -10.63 13.85
C TYR A 39 -8.42 -11.43 14.10
N PRO A 40 -8.50 -12.77 14.03
CA PRO A 40 -7.29 -13.60 14.03
C PRO A 40 -6.43 -13.31 12.80
N PHE A 41 -5.12 -13.19 12.98
CA PHE A 41 -4.18 -13.05 11.85
C PHE A 41 -3.78 -14.40 11.26
N ARG A 42 -4.03 -15.50 11.98
CA ARG A 42 -3.71 -16.87 11.60
C ARG A 42 -4.65 -17.84 12.28
N TYR A 43 -4.85 -19.01 11.65
CA TYR A 43 -5.60 -20.12 12.22
C TYR A 43 -4.69 -21.34 12.38
N ILE A 44 -4.92 -22.08 13.42
CA ILE A 44 -4.26 -23.35 13.69
C ILE A 44 -5.31 -24.43 13.63
N ASP A 45 -5.08 -25.40 12.76
CA ASP A 45 -5.93 -26.59 12.68
C ASP A 45 -5.54 -27.57 13.78
N ARG A 46 -6.41 -27.76 14.77
CA ARG A 46 -6.26 -28.72 15.85
C ARG A 46 -7.04 -30.02 15.60
N THR A 47 -7.62 -30.20 14.40
CA THR A 47 -8.29 -31.45 14.06
C THR A 47 -7.33 -32.55 13.63
N ARG A 48 -6.20 -32.15 13.02
CA ARG A 48 -5.21 -33.09 12.51
C ARG A 48 -4.25 -33.50 13.60
N ILE A 49 -4.26 -34.79 13.88
CA ILE A 49 -3.29 -35.47 14.76
C ILE A 49 -2.23 -36.10 13.86
N TYR A 50 -1.00 -35.66 14.00
CA TYR A 50 0.13 -36.15 13.22
C TYR A 50 0.79 -37.31 13.94
N PRO A 51 1.18 -38.42 13.25
CA PRO A 51 2.17 -39.33 13.76
C PRO A 51 3.51 -38.60 13.97
N ILE A 52 4.25 -38.94 15.04
CA ILE A 52 5.53 -38.27 15.35
C ILE A 52 6.51 -38.37 14.17
N ALA A 53 6.54 -39.51 13.48
CA ALA A 53 7.41 -39.73 12.31
C ALA A 53 7.12 -38.82 11.11
N GLU A 54 5.88 -38.30 10.95
CA GLU A 54 5.52 -37.37 9.89
C GLU A 54 5.94 -35.93 10.21
N ILE A 55 6.25 -35.62 11.45
CA ILE A 55 6.69 -34.31 11.89
C ILE A 55 8.18 -34.19 11.61
N THR A 56 8.55 -33.60 10.47
CA THR A 56 9.95 -33.43 10.06
C THR A 56 10.26 -31.96 9.81
N ASP A 57 11.52 -31.56 9.89
CA ASP A 57 11.97 -30.20 9.61
C ASP A 57 11.66 -29.79 8.16
N ALA A 58 11.78 -30.74 7.23
CA ALA A 58 11.46 -30.55 5.83
C ALA A 58 9.96 -30.28 5.57
N ALA A 59 9.06 -30.66 6.46
CA ALA A 59 7.63 -30.46 6.33
C ALA A 59 7.20 -29.01 6.61
N GLY A 60 8.07 -28.16 7.18
CA GLY A 60 7.83 -26.72 7.41
C GLY A 60 6.61 -26.41 8.28
N LEU A 61 6.19 -27.33 9.15
CA LEU A 61 4.96 -27.20 9.95
C LEU A 61 5.15 -26.17 11.07
N ALA A 62 4.35 -25.14 11.08
CA ALA A 62 4.46 -24.06 12.07
C ALA A 62 3.99 -24.47 13.47
N TYR A 63 2.94 -25.30 13.53
CA TYR A 63 2.38 -25.90 14.75
C TYR A 63 1.83 -27.28 14.41
N VAL A 64 1.99 -28.22 15.34
CA VAL A 64 1.50 -29.59 15.17
C VAL A 64 0.82 -30.07 16.43
N GLN A 65 -0.09 -31.02 16.26
CA GLN A 65 -0.72 -31.77 17.32
C GLN A 65 -0.47 -33.24 17.11
N PHE A 66 0.01 -33.93 18.13
CA PHE A 66 0.18 -35.40 18.13
C PHE A 66 -0.31 -36.01 19.43
N ARG A 67 -0.67 -37.28 19.38
CA ARG A 67 -1.06 -38.07 20.53
C ARG A 67 0.12 -38.94 20.95
N ALA A 68 0.53 -38.83 22.21
CA ALA A 68 1.65 -39.65 22.70
C ALA A 68 1.50 -39.98 24.18
N ARG A 69 2.13 -41.09 24.58
CA ARG A 69 2.25 -41.49 25.97
C ARG A 69 3.53 -40.92 26.57
N ILE A 70 3.46 -40.39 27.78
CA ILE A 70 4.66 -39.94 28.50
C ILE A 70 5.38 -41.18 29.06
N THR A 71 6.60 -41.41 28.59
CA THR A 71 7.41 -42.58 28.98
C THR A 71 8.35 -42.30 30.15
N GLY A 72 8.67 -41.01 30.39
CA GLY A 72 9.55 -40.63 31.50
C GLY A 72 9.65 -39.13 31.63
N VAL A 73 10.22 -38.67 32.73
CA VAL A 73 10.51 -37.27 33.00
C VAL A 73 11.93 -37.14 33.54
N SER A 74 12.55 -35.99 33.28
CA SER A 74 13.88 -35.67 33.80
C SER A 74 14.05 -34.15 34.06
N TYR A 75 15.13 -33.81 34.77
CA TYR A 75 15.48 -32.43 35.05
C TYR A 75 16.93 -32.20 34.61
N ALA A 76 17.19 -30.98 34.10
CA ALA A 76 18.54 -30.53 33.83
C ALA A 76 18.75 -29.10 34.31
N GLY A 77 19.97 -28.79 34.76
CA GLY A 77 20.34 -27.47 35.30
C GLY A 77 19.90 -27.26 36.74
N GLU A 78 20.45 -26.20 37.38
CA GLU A 78 20.16 -25.83 38.77
C GLU A 78 19.65 -24.39 38.85
N GLY A 79 18.92 -24.09 39.93
CA GLY A 79 18.42 -22.74 40.26
C GLY A 79 17.53 -22.18 39.16
N ARG A 80 17.84 -20.96 38.70
CA ARG A 80 17.09 -20.26 37.63
C ARG A 80 17.24 -20.90 36.24
N ARG A 81 18.21 -21.79 36.03
CA ARG A 81 18.46 -22.50 34.77
C ARG A 81 17.84 -23.90 34.75
N ARG A 82 17.10 -24.28 35.79
CA ARG A 82 16.42 -25.60 35.87
C ARG A 82 15.42 -25.74 34.74
N ARG A 83 15.48 -26.87 34.03
CA ARG A 83 14.58 -27.25 32.95
C ARG A 83 13.91 -28.54 33.31
N PHE A 84 12.65 -28.69 32.95
CA PHE A 84 11.88 -29.91 33.09
C PHE A 84 11.66 -30.51 31.71
N TYR A 85 11.95 -31.82 31.58
CA TYR A 85 11.81 -32.57 30.36
C TYR A 85 10.80 -33.70 30.59
N ALA A 86 9.92 -33.91 29.58
CA ALA A 86 9.09 -35.11 29.49
C ALA A 86 9.31 -35.75 28.13
N TYR A 87 9.45 -37.06 28.14
CA TYR A 87 9.64 -37.87 26.94
C TYR A 87 8.31 -38.46 26.51
N ALA A 88 7.88 -38.11 25.31
CA ALA A 88 6.61 -38.52 24.73
C ALA A 88 6.87 -39.50 23.58
N GLN A 89 6.09 -40.58 23.51
CA GLN A 89 6.24 -41.61 22.50
C GLN A 89 4.88 -42.02 21.94
N ASP A 90 4.81 -42.19 20.62
CA ASP A 90 3.72 -42.87 19.92
C ASP A 90 4.23 -44.17 19.25
N ALA A 91 3.40 -44.79 18.41
CA ALA A 91 3.78 -45.99 17.67
C ALA A 91 4.86 -45.74 16.59
N THR A 92 5.12 -44.47 16.23
CA THR A 92 5.92 -44.08 15.08
C THR A 92 7.22 -43.38 15.45
N GLY A 93 7.34 -42.82 16.65
CA GLY A 93 8.53 -42.08 17.05
C GLY A 93 8.50 -41.57 18.49
N GLN A 94 9.52 -40.75 18.81
CA GLN A 94 9.68 -40.12 20.12
C GLN A 94 9.85 -38.62 19.97
N ALA A 95 9.39 -37.86 20.98
CA ALA A 95 9.51 -36.40 21.07
C ALA A 95 9.95 -36.02 22.50
N GLU A 96 10.72 -34.95 22.60
CA GLU A 96 11.16 -34.35 23.84
C GLU A 96 10.38 -33.06 24.11
N LEU A 97 9.73 -32.95 25.25
CA LEU A 97 8.94 -31.78 25.66
C LEU A 97 9.70 -31.05 26.76
N VAL A 98 9.90 -29.73 26.61
CA VAL A 98 10.80 -28.96 27.48
C VAL A 98 10.06 -27.75 28.07
N TRP A 99 10.19 -27.54 29.40
CA TRP A 99 9.69 -26.33 30.08
C TRP A 99 10.82 -25.65 30.85
N PHE A 100 10.91 -24.32 30.65
CA PHE A 100 11.87 -23.43 31.33
C PHE A 100 11.21 -22.64 32.46
N GLN A 101 9.87 -22.51 32.42
CA GLN A 101 9.06 -21.76 33.38
C GLN A 101 7.83 -22.58 33.79
N GLY A 102 7.26 -22.26 34.95
CA GLY A 102 6.07 -22.97 35.44
C GLY A 102 6.28 -24.42 35.79
N ILE A 103 7.51 -24.87 36.05
CA ILE A 103 7.88 -26.25 36.27
C ILE A 103 7.04 -26.91 37.35
N LYS A 104 6.86 -26.28 38.51
CA LYS A 104 6.05 -26.83 39.62
C LYS A 104 4.59 -27.10 39.25
N TRP A 105 4.07 -26.34 38.28
CA TRP A 105 2.68 -26.48 37.84
C TRP A 105 2.55 -27.61 36.82
N ILE A 106 3.46 -27.70 35.87
CA ILE A 106 3.43 -28.75 34.83
C ILE A 106 3.77 -30.13 35.42
N GLU A 107 4.70 -30.19 36.37
CA GLU A 107 5.07 -31.40 37.10
C GLU A 107 3.88 -32.09 37.79
N LYS A 108 2.95 -31.28 38.36
CA LYS A 108 1.72 -31.80 38.97
C LYS A 108 0.68 -32.32 37.98
N ARG A 109 0.82 -31.97 36.70
CA ARG A 109 -0.13 -32.31 35.63
C ARG A 109 0.31 -33.49 34.77
N ILE A 110 1.60 -33.80 34.77
CA ILE A 110 2.17 -34.88 33.96
C ILE A 110 2.23 -36.15 34.79
N GLU A 111 1.56 -37.17 34.28
CA GLU A 111 1.61 -38.54 34.83
C GLU A 111 2.35 -39.45 33.84
N VAL A 112 3.44 -40.09 34.29
CA VAL A 112 4.17 -41.05 33.47
C VAL A 112 3.28 -42.29 33.22
N GLY A 113 3.26 -42.75 31.98
CA GLY A 113 2.40 -43.84 31.53
C GLY A 113 1.05 -43.40 30.95
N ARG A 114 0.64 -42.13 31.15
CA ARG A 114 -0.63 -41.60 30.65
C ARG A 114 -0.46 -41.03 29.22
N GLU A 115 -1.53 -41.09 28.44
CA GLU A 115 -1.58 -40.50 27.10
C GLU A 115 -2.09 -39.07 27.15
N TYR A 116 -1.43 -38.20 26.37
CA TYR A 116 -1.78 -36.79 26.21
C TYR A 116 -1.87 -36.44 24.74
N LEU A 117 -2.71 -35.46 24.44
CA LEU A 117 -2.65 -34.71 23.21
C LEU A 117 -1.67 -33.57 23.42
N VAL A 118 -0.60 -33.56 22.66
CA VAL A 118 0.51 -32.59 22.73
C VAL A 118 0.36 -31.62 21.58
N PHE A 119 0.31 -30.35 21.88
CA PHE A 119 0.21 -29.29 20.87
C PHE A 119 1.31 -28.26 21.07
N GLY A 120 2.03 -27.89 20.01
CA GLY A 120 3.07 -26.89 20.08
C GLY A 120 3.81 -26.68 18.75
N ARG A 121 4.82 -25.82 18.81
CA ARG A 121 5.72 -25.57 17.69
C ARG A 121 6.83 -26.63 17.69
N PRO A 122 6.96 -27.41 16.59
CA PRO A 122 8.04 -28.38 16.47
C PRO A 122 9.37 -27.64 16.26
N THR A 123 10.41 -28.13 16.91
CA THR A 123 11.81 -27.81 16.69
C THR A 123 12.60 -29.12 16.61
N PHE A 124 13.75 -29.09 15.95
CA PHE A 124 14.56 -30.28 15.78
C PHE A 124 15.95 -30.06 16.37
N TYR A 125 16.33 -30.92 17.26
CA TYR A 125 17.69 -30.96 17.82
C TYR A 125 18.28 -32.33 17.64
N ARG A 126 19.40 -32.44 16.90
CA ARG A 126 20.05 -33.75 16.57
C ARG A 126 19.07 -34.76 15.98
N ASN A 127 18.20 -34.34 15.08
CA ASN A 127 17.13 -35.15 14.46
C ASN A 127 16.03 -35.67 15.43
N LEU A 128 16.01 -35.22 16.67
CA LEU A 128 14.93 -35.51 17.61
C LEU A 128 13.92 -34.36 17.61
N LEU A 129 12.63 -34.70 17.52
CA LEU A 129 11.55 -33.72 17.68
C LEU A 129 11.55 -33.20 19.10
N GLN A 130 11.71 -31.88 19.24
CA GLN A 130 11.65 -31.19 20.52
C GLN A 130 10.57 -30.12 20.49
N MET A 131 9.84 -29.95 21.58
CA MET A 131 8.87 -28.87 21.75
C MET A 131 9.11 -28.09 23.04
N ALA A 132 9.24 -26.76 22.92
CA ALA A 132 9.34 -25.86 24.07
C ALA A 132 7.95 -25.40 24.52
N HIS A 133 7.66 -25.56 25.81
CA HIS A 133 6.38 -25.20 26.42
C HIS A 133 5.13 -25.67 25.66
N PRO A 134 5.04 -26.97 25.27
CA PRO A 134 3.84 -27.46 24.61
C PRO A 134 2.63 -27.42 25.54
N GLU A 135 1.45 -27.26 24.93
CA GLU A 135 0.17 -27.48 25.61
C GLU A 135 -0.07 -29.01 25.72
N LEU A 136 -0.45 -29.45 26.91
CA LEU A 136 -0.83 -30.85 27.19
C LEU A 136 -2.30 -30.89 27.60
N GLU A 137 -3.06 -31.73 26.93
CA GLU A 137 -4.46 -32.02 27.29
C GLU A 137 -4.64 -33.54 27.45
N THR A 138 -5.42 -33.95 28.45
CA THR A 138 -5.85 -35.34 28.53
C THR A 138 -6.82 -35.64 27.40
N ILE A 139 -6.91 -36.92 27.00
CA ILE A 139 -7.83 -37.33 25.92
C ILE A 139 -9.29 -36.96 26.26
N GLU A 140 -9.69 -37.02 27.52
CA GLU A 140 -11.03 -36.65 28.00
C GLU A 140 -11.30 -35.13 27.79
N GLN A 141 -10.31 -34.29 28.15
CA GLN A 141 -10.39 -32.83 27.93
C GLN A 141 -10.45 -32.51 26.43
N ALA A 142 -9.69 -33.20 25.60
CA ALA A 142 -9.69 -33.05 24.17
C ALA A 142 -11.04 -33.44 23.53
N LEU A 143 -11.68 -34.50 24.01
CA LEU A 143 -12.99 -34.96 23.56
C LEU A 143 -14.08 -33.92 23.89
N THR A 144 -14.04 -33.32 25.09
CA THR A 144 -14.97 -32.26 25.49
C THR A 144 -14.81 -31.00 24.61
N ARG A 145 -13.57 -30.67 24.21
CA ARG A 145 -13.29 -29.51 23.34
C ARG A 145 -13.66 -29.77 21.87
N LYS A 146 -13.64 -31.03 21.40
CA LYS A 146 -13.94 -31.39 20.01
C LYS A 146 -15.33 -30.95 19.55
N ALA A 147 -16.22 -30.57 20.49
CA ALA A 147 -17.52 -29.99 20.22
C ALA A 147 -17.47 -28.50 19.78
N GLU A 148 -16.34 -27.79 19.91
CA GLU A 148 -16.28 -26.33 19.77
C GLU A 148 -15.62 -25.79 18.51
N SER A 149 -15.01 -26.55 17.66
CA SER A 149 -14.41 -26.28 16.34
C SER A 149 -12.93 -26.70 16.17
N GLY A 150 -12.61 -27.18 15.00
CA GLY A 150 -11.26 -27.73 14.73
C GLY A 150 -10.19 -26.69 14.45
N MET A 151 -10.56 -25.49 14.01
CA MET A 151 -9.63 -24.40 13.72
C MET A 151 -9.72 -23.33 14.80
N GLN A 152 -8.58 -23.02 15.44
CA GLN A 152 -8.47 -21.99 16.46
C GLN A 152 -7.77 -20.76 15.92
N GLY A 153 -8.40 -19.58 16.05
CA GLY A 153 -7.82 -18.29 15.70
C GLY A 153 -6.70 -17.87 16.65
N ILE A 154 -5.63 -17.33 16.09
CA ILE A 154 -4.53 -16.67 16.83
C ILE A 154 -4.65 -15.18 16.61
N TYR A 155 -4.70 -14.43 17.71
CA TYR A 155 -4.98 -13.00 17.70
C TYR A 155 -3.72 -12.16 17.86
N PRO A 156 -3.64 -10.98 17.21
CA PRO A 156 -2.60 -10.01 17.49
C PRO A 156 -2.64 -9.60 18.96
N SER A 157 -1.48 -9.41 19.55
CA SER A 157 -1.35 -8.96 20.94
C SER A 157 -0.05 -8.21 21.12
N THR A 158 0.01 -7.30 22.11
CA THR A 158 1.24 -6.65 22.54
C THR A 158 1.90 -7.45 23.67
N GLU A 159 3.18 -7.20 23.94
CA GLU A 159 3.90 -7.86 25.03
C GLU A 159 3.21 -7.65 26.39
N LYS A 160 2.73 -6.45 26.64
CA LYS A 160 2.01 -6.10 27.89
C LYS A 160 0.71 -6.89 28.04
N LEU A 161 -0.09 -6.97 26.98
CA LEU A 161 -1.32 -7.75 26.99
C LEU A 161 -1.04 -9.26 27.03
N GLY A 162 0.01 -9.73 26.39
CA GLY A 162 0.47 -11.11 26.46
C GLY A 162 0.76 -11.54 27.90
N ASN A 163 1.40 -10.68 28.69
CA ASN A 163 1.67 -10.93 30.10
C ASN A 163 0.40 -10.88 30.98
N LEU A 164 -0.61 -10.07 30.61
CA LEU A 164 -1.84 -9.87 31.41
C LEU A 164 -2.92 -10.92 31.09
N LEU A 165 -3.08 -11.29 29.83
CA LEU A 165 -4.17 -12.14 29.33
C LEU A 165 -3.69 -13.46 28.76
N GLY A 166 -2.53 -13.48 28.09
CA GLY A 166 -2.09 -14.60 27.29
C GLY A 166 -3.01 -14.91 26.09
N ALA A 167 -2.60 -15.80 25.21
CA ALA A 167 -3.39 -16.18 24.03
C ALA A 167 -4.72 -16.86 24.43
N LYS A 168 -4.70 -17.69 25.48
CA LYS A 168 -5.89 -18.39 25.98
C LYS A 168 -6.89 -17.44 26.61
N GLY A 169 -6.42 -16.42 27.35
CA GLY A 169 -7.27 -15.38 27.94
C GLY A 169 -7.97 -14.53 26.88
N MET A 170 -7.25 -14.14 25.81
CA MET A 170 -7.83 -13.41 24.68
C MET A 170 -8.94 -14.22 24.00
N TYR A 171 -8.66 -15.49 23.67
CA TYR A 171 -9.66 -16.39 23.10
C TYR A 171 -10.91 -16.52 23.99
N GLN A 172 -10.74 -16.67 25.31
CA GLN A 172 -11.85 -16.79 26.24
C GLN A 172 -12.71 -15.52 26.30
N ILE A 173 -12.08 -14.34 26.24
CA ILE A 173 -12.82 -13.05 26.18
C ILE A 173 -13.67 -13.00 24.90
N ILE A 174 -13.13 -13.42 23.76
CA ILE A 174 -13.88 -13.47 22.50
C ILE A 174 -15.06 -14.46 22.58
N CYS A 175 -14.87 -15.63 23.16
CA CYS A 175 -15.95 -16.58 23.41
C CYS A 175 -17.05 -15.98 24.28
N ASN A 176 -16.68 -15.29 25.36
CA ASN A 176 -17.63 -14.64 26.26
C ASN A 176 -18.34 -13.46 25.59
N THR A 177 -17.61 -12.65 24.79
CA THR A 177 -18.20 -11.57 23.97
C THR A 177 -19.23 -12.13 23.00
N TRP A 178 -18.90 -13.19 22.28
CA TRP A 178 -19.83 -13.85 21.36
C TRP A 178 -21.12 -14.30 22.08
N ARG A 179 -21.00 -14.96 23.23
CA ARG A 179 -22.18 -15.41 24.01
C ARG A 179 -23.12 -14.27 24.38
N LEU A 180 -22.59 -13.07 24.61
CA LEU A 180 -23.38 -11.90 24.96
C LEU A 180 -24.16 -11.31 23.77
N VAL A 181 -23.70 -11.48 22.54
CA VAL A 181 -24.27 -10.85 21.33
C VAL A 181 -24.91 -11.83 20.35
N ALA A 182 -24.70 -13.13 20.52
CA ALA A 182 -25.23 -14.17 19.64
C ALA A 182 -26.75 -14.03 19.44
N GLY A 183 -27.23 -14.09 18.20
CA GLY A 183 -28.62 -13.92 17.84
C GLY A 183 -29.18 -12.49 17.95
N ARG A 184 -28.36 -11.49 18.32
CA ARG A 184 -28.79 -10.09 18.50
C ARG A 184 -28.05 -9.10 17.60
N ILE A 185 -27.16 -9.58 16.71
CA ILE A 185 -26.38 -8.73 15.81
C ILE A 185 -27.26 -8.38 14.60
N PRO A 186 -27.62 -7.10 14.40
CA PRO A 186 -28.36 -6.69 13.22
C PRO A 186 -27.46 -6.73 11.99
N ASP A 187 -28.00 -7.18 10.86
CA ASP A 187 -27.28 -7.10 9.59
C ASP A 187 -27.62 -5.77 8.91
N PRO A 188 -26.62 -4.91 8.63
CA PRO A 188 -26.87 -3.63 7.99
C PRO A 188 -27.17 -3.75 6.50
N LEU A 189 -26.89 -4.91 5.86
CA LEU A 189 -27.11 -5.11 4.43
C LEU A 189 -28.49 -5.71 4.15
N PRO A 190 -29.25 -5.16 3.19
CA PRO A 190 -30.51 -5.75 2.73
C PRO A 190 -30.33 -7.17 2.20
N ASP A 191 -31.34 -8.01 2.37
CA ASP A 191 -31.35 -9.40 1.90
C ASP A 191 -31.06 -9.52 0.39
N ALA A 192 -31.65 -8.64 -0.41
CA ALA A 192 -31.43 -8.60 -1.85
C ALA A 192 -29.95 -8.37 -2.22
N MET A 193 -29.25 -7.49 -1.48
CA MET A 193 -27.83 -7.25 -1.71
C MET A 193 -26.99 -8.45 -1.27
N ARG A 194 -27.33 -9.06 -0.14
CA ARG A 194 -26.62 -10.27 0.33
C ARG A 194 -26.77 -11.42 -0.69
N ALA A 195 -27.97 -11.62 -1.21
CA ALA A 195 -28.21 -12.63 -2.24
C ALA A 195 -27.46 -12.34 -3.53
N GLN A 196 -27.47 -11.09 -4.01
CA GLN A 196 -26.79 -10.67 -5.24
C GLN A 196 -25.27 -10.93 -5.20
N TYR A 197 -24.62 -10.68 -4.06
CA TYR A 197 -23.17 -10.81 -3.93
C TYR A 197 -22.73 -12.10 -3.21
N GLY A 198 -23.65 -13.01 -2.90
CA GLY A 198 -23.35 -14.28 -2.23
C GLY A 198 -22.77 -14.10 -0.82
N LEU A 199 -23.24 -13.07 -0.09
CA LEU A 199 -22.73 -12.73 1.23
C LEU A 199 -23.48 -13.48 2.32
N MET A 200 -22.76 -14.07 3.27
CA MET A 200 -23.35 -14.66 4.46
C MET A 200 -23.87 -13.57 5.42
N PRO A 201 -24.82 -13.88 6.32
CA PRO A 201 -25.24 -12.97 7.38
C PRO A 201 -24.07 -12.48 8.23
N LEU A 202 -24.14 -11.23 8.73
CA LEU A 202 -23.06 -10.64 9.53
C LEU A 202 -22.75 -11.43 10.81
N SER A 203 -23.81 -11.92 11.50
CA SER A 203 -23.65 -12.78 12.66
C SER A 203 -22.87 -14.05 12.36
N ASP A 204 -23.17 -14.71 11.21
CA ASP A 204 -22.48 -15.92 10.78
C ASP A 204 -21.03 -15.62 10.39
N ALA A 205 -20.77 -14.45 9.80
CA ALA A 205 -19.44 -13.99 9.47
C ALA A 205 -18.59 -13.76 10.73
N PHE A 206 -19.13 -13.07 11.75
CA PHE A 206 -18.44 -12.92 13.04
C PHE A 206 -18.24 -14.26 13.75
N TYR A 207 -19.19 -15.17 13.67
CA TYR A 207 -19.00 -16.50 14.24
C TYR A 207 -17.86 -17.24 13.54
N ASN A 208 -17.93 -17.38 12.22
CA ASN A 208 -16.98 -18.17 11.45
C ASN A 208 -15.58 -17.55 11.30
N ILE A 209 -15.42 -16.24 11.54
CA ILE A 209 -14.07 -15.63 11.60
C ILE A 209 -13.36 -16.00 12.90
N HIS A 210 -14.08 -16.20 14.01
CA HIS A 210 -13.51 -16.55 15.30
C HIS A 210 -13.54 -18.05 15.56
N PHE A 211 -14.59 -18.74 15.13
CA PHE A 211 -14.89 -20.15 15.37
C PHE A 211 -15.24 -20.87 14.05
N PRO A 212 -14.30 -20.97 13.11
CA PRO A 212 -14.61 -21.50 11.78
C PRO A 212 -15.05 -22.97 11.84
N GLN A 213 -16.22 -23.26 11.31
CA GLN A 213 -16.74 -24.63 11.20
C GLN A 213 -16.05 -25.42 10.09
N SER A 214 -15.58 -24.74 9.05
CA SER A 214 -14.82 -25.30 7.94
C SER A 214 -13.94 -24.23 7.28
N ALA A 215 -12.98 -24.66 6.45
CA ALA A 215 -12.17 -23.74 5.64
C ALA A 215 -13.03 -22.94 4.64
N GLU A 216 -14.14 -23.53 4.17
CA GLU A 216 -15.07 -22.83 3.28
C GLU A 216 -15.87 -21.77 4.03
N ALA A 217 -16.40 -22.08 5.22
CA ALA A 217 -17.12 -21.14 6.07
C ALA A 217 -16.22 -19.95 6.46
N LEU A 218 -14.94 -20.23 6.77
CA LEU A 218 -13.95 -19.19 7.04
C LEU A 218 -13.74 -18.27 5.83
N ARG A 219 -13.59 -18.82 4.63
CA ARG A 219 -13.44 -18.00 3.41
C ARG A 219 -14.67 -17.12 3.14
N LYS A 220 -15.88 -17.66 3.33
CA LYS A 220 -17.12 -16.88 3.19
C LYS A 220 -17.23 -15.78 4.23
N ALA A 221 -16.81 -16.04 5.48
CA ALA A 221 -16.74 -15.02 6.54
C ALA A 221 -15.74 -13.91 6.20
N GLN A 222 -14.53 -14.27 5.79
CA GLN A 222 -13.52 -13.30 5.35
C GLN A 222 -14.00 -12.46 4.15
N TYR A 223 -14.68 -13.08 3.20
CA TYR A 223 -15.25 -12.39 2.04
C TYR A 223 -16.29 -11.36 2.47
N ARG A 224 -17.23 -11.74 3.36
CA ARG A 224 -18.25 -10.84 3.90
C ARG A 224 -17.63 -9.65 4.65
N LEU A 225 -16.70 -9.88 5.56
CA LEU A 225 -16.11 -8.83 6.37
C LEU A 225 -15.25 -7.86 5.55
N LYS A 226 -14.51 -8.37 4.56
CA LYS A 226 -13.79 -7.52 3.57
C LYS A 226 -14.75 -6.71 2.72
N PHE A 227 -15.88 -7.29 2.32
CA PHE A 227 -16.90 -6.57 1.56
C PHE A 227 -17.48 -5.41 2.38
N ASP A 228 -17.83 -5.64 3.65
CA ASP A 228 -18.39 -4.62 4.54
C ASP A 228 -17.40 -3.47 4.75
N GLU A 229 -16.13 -3.77 5.00
CA GLU A 229 -15.08 -2.77 5.17
C GLU A 229 -14.91 -1.91 3.90
N LEU A 230 -14.77 -2.56 2.75
CA LEU A 230 -14.61 -1.85 1.47
C LEU A 230 -15.87 -1.07 1.08
N LEU A 231 -17.06 -1.61 1.33
CA LEU A 231 -18.31 -0.91 1.09
C LEU A 231 -18.42 0.34 1.95
N GLY A 232 -18.09 0.25 3.25
CA GLY A 232 -18.09 1.39 4.15
C GLY A 232 -17.16 2.51 3.67
N ILE A 233 -15.95 2.17 3.23
CA ILE A 233 -15.00 3.12 2.63
C ILE A 233 -15.62 3.75 1.37
N GLN A 234 -16.18 2.95 0.46
CA GLN A 234 -16.77 3.44 -0.79
C GLN A 234 -17.98 4.36 -0.55
N LEU A 235 -18.84 4.00 0.39
CA LEU A 235 -19.98 4.85 0.75
C LEU A 235 -19.54 6.21 1.33
N ASN A 236 -18.53 6.21 2.19
CA ASN A 236 -17.96 7.44 2.75
C ASN A 236 -17.36 8.34 1.64
N ILE A 237 -16.60 7.74 0.72
CA ILE A 237 -16.06 8.42 -0.46
C ILE A 237 -17.18 9.05 -1.31
N GLN A 238 -18.23 8.29 -1.62
CA GLN A 238 -19.35 8.78 -2.42
C GLN A 238 -20.13 9.89 -1.70
N GLN A 239 -20.29 9.80 -0.38
CA GLN A 239 -20.91 10.84 0.41
C GLN A 239 -20.11 12.16 0.36
N HIS A 240 -18.80 12.09 0.54
CA HIS A 240 -17.91 13.26 0.41
C HIS A 240 -17.93 13.85 -1.00
N ARG A 241 -17.92 12.99 -2.03
CA ARG A 241 -18.03 13.41 -3.42
C ARG A 241 -19.34 14.16 -3.70
N THR A 242 -20.46 13.62 -3.28
CA THR A 242 -21.78 14.24 -3.46
C THR A 242 -21.86 15.58 -2.72
N ALA A 243 -21.37 15.64 -1.47
CA ALA A 243 -21.34 16.88 -0.70
C ALA A 243 -20.45 17.97 -1.36
N ARG A 244 -19.34 17.57 -1.97
CA ARG A 244 -18.49 18.50 -2.75
C ARG A 244 -19.19 19.01 -3.99
N LEU A 245 -19.74 18.12 -4.82
CA LEU A 245 -20.45 18.48 -6.05
C LEU A 245 -21.62 19.43 -5.76
N ALA A 246 -22.31 19.26 -4.64
CA ALA A 246 -23.38 20.16 -4.23
C ALA A 246 -22.90 21.57 -3.84
N LYS A 247 -21.62 21.73 -3.47
CA LYS A 247 -21.04 23.01 -3.00
C LYS A 247 -20.17 23.71 -4.03
N SER A 248 -19.67 23.03 -5.06
CA SER A 248 -18.72 23.59 -6.02
C SER A 248 -19.35 23.83 -7.39
N ASN A 249 -19.47 25.10 -7.76
CA ASN A 249 -19.68 25.48 -9.16
C ASN A 249 -18.31 25.41 -9.86
N GLY A 250 -18.22 24.66 -10.95
CA GLY A 250 -17.04 24.59 -11.81
C GLY A 250 -17.09 25.63 -12.92
N PHE A 251 -15.94 26.02 -13.43
CA PHE A 251 -15.87 26.80 -14.66
C PHE A 251 -16.43 26.00 -15.84
N LEU A 252 -17.05 26.71 -16.80
CA LEU A 252 -17.60 26.09 -18.01
C LEU A 252 -16.67 26.34 -19.20
N PHE A 253 -16.03 25.30 -19.72
CA PHE A 253 -15.23 25.37 -20.94
C PHE A 253 -16.08 24.98 -22.15
N THR A 254 -16.95 25.87 -22.60
CA THR A 254 -17.90 25.59 -23.67
C THR A 254 -17.27 25.58 -25.06
N ARG A 255 -16.16 26.33 -25.26
CA ARG A 255 -15.51 26.50 -26.55
C ARG A 255 -14.37 25.52 -26.76
N VAL A 256 -14.23 25.03 -27.99
CA VAL A 256 -13.01 24.40 -28.53
C VAL A 256 -12.54 25.33 -29.62
N GLY A 257 -11.57 26.17 -29.30
CA GLY A 257 -11.18 27.29 -30.15
C GLY A 257 -9.94 27.02 -30.97
N ASN A 258 -9.27 28.11 -31.37
CA ASN A 258 -8.12 28.03 -32.26
C ASN A 258 -6.88 27.43 -31.60
N ALA A 259 -6.63 27.70 -30.31
CA ALA A 259 -5.44 27.16 -29.64
C ALA A 259 -5.44 25.62 -29.64
N PHE A 260 -6.56 25.00 -29.29
CA PHE A 260 -6.74 23.57 -29.31
C PHE A 260 -6.69 22.99 -30.73
N ASN A 261 -7.45 23.58 -31.66
CA ASN A 261 -7.59 23.05 -33.02
C ASN A 261 -6.29 23.16 -33.84
N THR A 262 -5.61 24.29 -33.78
CA THR A 262 -4.30 24.48 -34.46
C THR A 262 -3.29 23.53 -33.89
N PHE A 263 -3.23 23.37 -32.58
CA PHE A 263 -2.33 22.41 -31.93
C PHE A 263 -2.64 20.96 -32.37
N TYR A 264 -3.91 20.57 -32.33
CA TYR A 264 -4.33 19.22 -32.70
C TYR A 264 -4.04 18.87 -34.16
N ASN A 265 -4.30 19.80 -35.09
CA ASN A 265 -4.19 19.53 -36.53
C ASN A 265 -2.76 19.72 -37.07
N GLU A 266 -1.97 20.64 -36.51
CA GLU A 266 -0.74 21.10 -37.12
C GLU A 266 0.53 20.87 -36.30
N ARG A 267 0.42 20.71 -34.97
CA ARG A 267 1.58 20.73 -34.08
C ARG A 267 1.86 19.42 -33.38
N ILE A 268 0.89 18.51 -33.30
CA ILE A 268 1.11 17.20 -32.70
C ILE A 268 2.02 16.37 -33.61
N PRO A 269 3.22 15.95 -33.15
CA PRO A 269 4.21 15.29 -34.03
C PRO A 269 3.87 13.81 -34.32
N PHE A 270 2.79 13.26 -33.78
CA PHE A 270 2.34 11.88 -33.95
C PHE A 270 0.81 11.76 -33.78
N PRO A 271 0.15 10.81 -34.41
CA PRO A 271 -1.28 10.59 -34.19
C PRO A 271 -1.57 10.16 -32.76
N LEU A 272 -2.61 10.74 -32.15
CA LEU A 272 -3.08 10.33 -30.84
C LEU A 272 -3.66 8.92 -30.87
N THR A 273 -3.37 8.13 -29.82
CA THR A 273 -3.96 6.79 -29.62
C THR A 273 -5.46 6.88 -29.31
N GLY A 274 -6.19 5.76 -29.44
CA GLY A 274 -7.60 5.67 -29.09
C GLY A 274 -7.83 6.01 -27.62
N ALA A 275 -6.95 5.55 -26.72
CA ALA A 275 -7.01 5.83 -25.29
C ALA A 275 -6.79 7.33 -24.98
N GLN A 276 -5.83 7.99 -25.62
CA GLN A 276 -5.61 9.43 -25.44
C GLN A 276 -6.84 10.25 -25.89
N LYS A 277 -7.40 9.92 -27.05
CA LYS A 277 -8.64 10.56 -27.55
C LYS A 277 -9.84 10.33 -26.62
N ARG A 278 -9.96 9.13 -26.04
CA ARG A 278 -11.00 8.81 -25.05
C ARG A 278 -10.86 9.71 -23.83
N VAL A 279 -9.66 9.79 -23.25
CA VAL A 279 -9.40 10.59 -22.07
C VAL A 279 -9.66 12.08 -22.30
N ILE A 280 -9.25 12.63 -23.43
CA ILE A 280 -9.55 14.03 -23.78
C ILE A 280 -11.06 14.27 -23.83
N ARG A 281 -11.87 13.34 -24.37
CA ARG A 281 -13.32 13.44 -24.37
C ARG A 281 -13.91 13.37 -22.95
N GLU A 282 -13.37 12.54 -22.08
CA GLU A 282 -13.75 12.45 -20.66
C GLU A 282 -13.50 13.77 -19.95
N ILE A 283 -12.30 14.37 -20.11
CA ILE A 283 -11.95 15.68 -19.56
C ILE A 283 -12.88 16.76 -20.11
N ARG A 284 -13.12 16.73 -21.41
CA ARG A 284 -14.07 17.67 -22.06
C ARG A 284 -15.47 17.56 -21.47
N LYS A 285 -15.97 16.35 -21.25
CA LYS A 285 -17.28 16.13 -20.63
C LYS A 285 -17.35 16.72 -19.23
N ASP A 286 -16.30 16.59 -18.44
CA ASP A 286 -16.26 17.13 -17.09
C ASP A 286 -16.22 18.66 -17.09
N THR A 287 -15.40 19.27 -17.95
CA THR A 287 -15.23 20.73 -18.00
C THR A 287 -16.44 21.48 -18.53
N VAL A 288 -17.43 20.80 -19.11
CA VAL A 288 -18.74 21.39 -19.53
C VAL A 288 -19.89 21.01 -18.59
N SER A 289 -19.62 20.25 -17.53
CA SER A 289 -20.67 19.75 -16.63
C SER A 289 -21.21 20.80 -15.65
N GLY A 290 -20.53 21.92 -15.47
CA GLY A 290 -20.83 22.93 -14.45
C GLY A 290 -20.28 22.61 -13.06
N PHE A 291 -19.62 21.45 -12.89
CA PHE A 291 -18.94 21.06 -11.66
C PHE A 291 -17.43 21.12 -11.81
N GLN A 292 -16.73 21.34 -10.69
CA GLN A 292 -15.27 21.26 -10.68
C GLN A 292 -14.81 19.86 -11.06
N MET A 293 -14.04 19.73 -12.14
CA MET A 293 -13.34 18.50 -12.48
C MET A 293 -12.21 18.24 -11.49
N ASN A 294 -12.14 17.02 -10.96
CA ASN A 294 -11.02 16.54 -10.17
C ASN A 294 -10.69 15.12 -10.67
N ARG A 295 -9.68 14.98 -11.53
CA ARG A 295 -9.44 13.74 -12.30
C ARG A 295 -8.00 13.29 -12.18
N LEU A 296 -7.83 11.97 -11.97
CA LEU A 296 -6.54 11.29 -12.03
C LEU A 296 -6.34 10.68 -13.42
N LEU A 297 -5.31 11.14 -14.11
CA LEU A 297 -4.83 10.58 -15.37
C LEU A 297 -3.69 9.59 -15.09
N GLN A 298 -3.97 8.33 -15.31
CA GLN A 298 -3.04 7.24 -15.11
C GLN A 298 -2.56 6.69 -16.45
N GLY A 299 -1.29 6.34 -16.54
CA GLY A 299 -0.72 5.70 -17.72
C GLY A 299 0.77 5.45 -17.53
N ASP A 300 1.32 4.48 -18.22
CA ASP A 300 2.73 4.14 -18.16
C ASP A 300 3.64 5.32 -18.56
N VAL A 301 4.93 5.26 -18.20
CA VAL A 301 5.92 6.25 -18.65
C VAL A 301 5.95 6.26 -20.18
N GLY A 302 5.81 7.45 -20.78
CA GLY A 302 5.76 7.61 -22.24
C GLY A 302 4.43 7.21 -22.91
N SER A 303 3.33 7.00 -22.16
CA SER A 303 1.98 6.82 -22.75
C SER A 303 1.37 8.11 -23.32
N GLY A 304 2.06 9.25 -23.17
CA GLY A 304 1.64 10.55 -23.69
C GLY A 304 0.72 11.34 -22.76
N LYS A 305 0.76 11.09 -21.43
CA LYS A 305 0.01 11.90 -20.43
C LYS A 305 0.24 13.40 -20.56
N THR A 306 1.49 13.80 -20.77
CA THR A 306 1.90 15.20 -20.94
C THR A 306 1.19 15.87 -22.13
N MET A 307 0.97 15.11 -23.22
CA MET A 307 0.24 15.61 -24.39
C MET A 307 -1.23 15.82 -24.11
N VAL A 308 -1.87 14.88 -23.40
CA VAL A 308 -3.26 15.00 -22.95
C VAL A 308 -3.40 16.19 -22.00
N ALA A 309 -2.46 16.40 -21.08
CA ALA A 309 -2.44 17.55 -20.19
C ALA A 309 -2.34 18.87 -20.95
N LEU A 310 -1.39 18.99 -21.90
CA LEU A 310 -1.25 20.20 -22.71
C LEU A 310 -2.52 20.50 -23.49
N MET A 311 -3.13 19.53 -24.15
CA MET A 311 -4.40 19.72 -24.86
C MET A 311 -5.53 20.17 -23.93
N SER A 312 -5.56 19.65 -22.70
CA SER A 312 -6.55 20.08 -21.69
C SER A 312 -6.31 21.51 -21.20
N MET A 313 -5.04 21.92 -21.07
CA MET A 313 -4.68 23.30 -20.76
C MET A 313 -5.06 24.26 -21.90
N LEU A 314 -4.93 23.84 -23.16
CA LEU A 314 -5.36 24.64 -24.31
C LEU A 314 -6.87 24.82 -24.38
N LEU A 315 -7.67 23.86 -23.89
CA LEU A 315 -9.11 24.07 -23.72
C LEU A 315 -9.41 25.18 -22.73
N ALA A 316 -8.63 25.33 -21.66
CA ALA A 316 -8.80 26.46 -20.74
C ALA A 316 -8.46 27.78 -21.42
N VAL A 317 -7.36 27.84 -22.18
CA VAL A 317 -6.95 29.05 -22.93
C VAL A 317 -8.01 29.46 -23.94
N ASP A 318 -8.60 28.53 -24.68
CA ASP A 318 -9.71 28.82 -25.61
C ASP A 318 -10.98 29.37 -24.93
N ASN A 319 -11.10 29.19 -23.62
CA ASN A 319 -12.19 29.73 -22.80
C ASN A 319 -11.75 30.93 -21.93
N GLU A 320 -10.63 31.61 -22.28
CA GLU A 320 -10.12 32.83 -21.64
C GLU A 320 -9.64 32.61 -20.18
N PHE A 321 -9.25 31.36 -19.86
CA PHE A 321 -8.64 31.01 -18.59
C PHE A 321 -7.14 30.74 -18.74
N GLN A 322 -6.43 31.00 -17.65
CA GLN A 322 -5.06 30.58 -17.50
C GLN A 322 -4.99 29.14 -16.99
N ALA A 323 -3.90 28.44 -17.33
CA ALA A 323 -3.64 27.13 -16.78
C ALA A 323 -2.23 27.05 -16.18
N CYS A 324 -2.06 26.20 -15.17
CA CYS A 324 -0.73 25.93 -14.62
C CYS A 324 -0.42 24.44 -14.55
N MET A 325 0.88 24.12 -14.63
CA MET A 325 1.39 22.77 -14.48
C MET A 325 2.44 22.73 -13.38
N MET A 326 2.18 21.95 -12.34
CA MET A 326 3.07 21.73 -11.22
C MET A 326 3.87 20.45 -11.42
N ALA A 327 5.20 20.56 -11.47
CA ALA A 327 6.12 19.44 -11.58
C ALA A 327 6.84 19.20 -10.23
N PRO A 328 7.20 17.95 -9.89
CA PRO A 328 7.81 17.61 -8.60
C PRO A 328 9.25 18.10 -8.44
N THR A 329 9.95 18.33 -9.55
CA THR A 329 11.35 18.78 -9.54
C THR A 329 11.57 19.90 -10.55
N GLU A 330 12.61 20.70 -10.31
CA GLU A 330 13.00 21.76 -11.21
C GLU A 330 13.40 21.25 -12.61
N ILE A 331 14.09 20.11 -12.66
CA ILE A 331 14.49 19.49 -13.93
C ILE A 331 13.25 19.17 -14.78
N LEU A 332 12.24 18.57 -14.20
CA LEU A 332 10.98 18.26 -14.89
C LEU A 332 10.21 19.51 -15.28
N ALA A 333 10.17 20.54 -14.42
CA ALA A 333 9.55 21.81 -14.76
C ALA A 333 10.22 22.47 -15.98
N ARG A 334 11.56 22.51 -16.01
CA ARG A 334 12.32 23.03 -17.16
C ARG A 334 12.13 22.17 -18.42
N GLN A 335 12.05 20.87 -18.30
CA GLN A 335 11.78 19.96 -19.40
C GLN A 335 10.38 20.20 -19.98
N HIS A 336 9.34 20.30 -19.15
CA HIS A 336 7.99 20.62 -19.61
C HIS A 336 7.93 22.01 -20.25
N TYR A 337 8.59 23.00 -19.66
CA TYR A 337 8.65 24.35 -20.22
C TYR A 337 9.28 24.35 -21.61
N ALA A 338 10.44 23.73 -21.78
CA ALA A 338 11.12 23.66 -23.08
C ALA A 338 10.27 22.91 -24.13
N THR A 339 9.60 21.83 -23.72
CA THR A 339 8.72 21.07 -24.61
C THR A 339 7.49 21.88 -25.02
N PHE A 340 6.80 22.52 -24.08
CA PHE A 340 5.59 23.30 -24.36
C PHE A 340 5.91 24.54 -25.16
N SER A 341 7.00 25.27 -24.82
CA SER A 341 7.43 26.45 -25.58
C SER A 341 7.70 26.11 -27.06
N LYS A 342 8.39 24.99 -27.31
CA LYS A 342 8.66 24.52 -28.67
C LYS A 342 7.39 24.12 -29.43
N LEU A 343 6.49 23.40 -28.77
CA LEU A 343 5.26 22.91 -29.41
C LEU A 343 4.24 24.03 -29.69
N LEU A 344 4.27 25.09 -28.89
CA LEU A 344 3.33 26.22 -28.98
C LEU A 344 3.92 27.44 -29.69
N GLU A 345 5.12 27.35 -30.24
CA GLU A 345 5.76 28.42 -31.00
C GLU A 345 4.87 28.86 -32.17
N GLY A 346 4.60 30.17 -32.26
CA GLY A 346 3.76 30.76 -33.32
C GLY A 346 2.25 30.53 -33.17
N THR A 347 1.76 29.93 -32.08
CA THR A 347 0.31 29.73 -31.84
C THR A 347 -0.35 30.88 -31.12
N GLY A 348 0.42 31.88 -30.67
CA GLY A 348 -0.08 32.98 -29.82
C GLY A 348 -0.28 32.62 -28.36
N VAL A 349 -0.04 31.36 -27.95
CA VAL A 349 -0.11 30.91 -26.56
C VAL A 349 1.23 31.11 -25.87
N THR A 350 1.28 31.93 -24.83
CA THR A 350 2.49 32.25 -24.08
C THR A 350 2.69 31.27 -22.91
N VAL A 351 3.92 30.79 -22.75
CA VAL A 351 4.31 29.86 -21.68
C VAL A 351 5.35 30.51 -20.77
N GLY A 352 5.10 30.50 -19.47
CA GLY A 352 6.03 31.00 -18.44
C GLY A 352 6.58 29.85 -17.59
N ILE A 353 7.69 30.09 -16.88
CA ILE A 353 8.27 29.17 -15.90
C ILE A 353 8.53 29.87 -14.58
N LEU A 354 8.22 29.19 -13.46
CA LEU A 354 8.49 29.66 -12.11
C LEU A 354 8.99 28.51 -11.23
N THR A 355 10.26 28.57 -10.83
CA THR A 355 10.90 27.57 -9.95
C THR A 355 11.55 28.25 -8.75
N GLY A 356 11.97 27.45 -7.76
CA GLY A 356 12.71 27.98 -6.60
C GLY A 356 14.04 28.65 -6.98
N ALA A 357 14.69 28.18 -8.04
CA ALA A 357 15.98 28.70 -8.53
C ALA A 357 15.84 29.81 -9.59
N SER A 358 14.62 30.23 -9.95
CA SER A 358 14.41 31.34 -10.90
C SER A 358 15.05 32.62 -10.38
N LYS A 359 15.87 33.28 -11.23
CA LYS A 359 16.51 34.55 -10.90
C LYS A 359 15.44 35.65 -10.67
N SER A 360 15.75 36.64 -9.84
CA SER A 360 14.80 37.68 -9.45
C SER A 360 14.12 38.37 -10.66
N ARG A 361 14.86 38.64 -11.73
CA ARG A 361 14.32 39.25 -12.95
C ARG A 361 13.34 38.32 -13.67
N GLU A 362 13.69 37.06 -13.87
CA GLU A 362 12.83 36.05 -14.51
C GLU A 362 11.57 35.79 -13.68
N ARG A 363 11.75 35.74 -12.36
CA ARG A 363 10.67 35.56 -11.40
C ARG A 363 9.66 36.70 -11.45
N ASN A 364 10.14 37.97 -11.43
CA ASN A 364 9.27 39.14 -11.49
C ASN A 364 8.54 39.20 -12.82
N ALA A 365 9.21 38.90 -13.95
CA ALA A 365 8.56 38.86 -15.27
C ALA A 365 7.46 37.77 -15.31
N ALA A 366 7.71 36.57 -14.78
CA ALA A 366 6.69 35.51 -14.71
C ALA A 366 5.49 35.90 -13.84
N LEU A 367 5.74 36.55 -12.67
CA LEU A 367 4.68 37.02 -11.77
C LEU A 367 3.85 38.12 -12.41
N GLN A 368 4.48 39.09 -13.08
CA GLN A 368 3.78 40.14 -13.80
C GLN A 368 2.96 39.59 -14.97
N GLY A 369 3.54 38.76 -15.82
CA GLY A 369 2.83 38.18 -16.96
C GLY A 369 1.64 37.30 -16.56
N ILE A 370 1.69 36.61 -15.42
CA ILE A 370 0.56 35.79 -14.95
C ILE A 370 -0.53 36.68 -14.32
N ALA A 371 -0.15 37.75 -13.62
CA ALA A 371 -1.09 38.70 -13.01
C ALA A 371 -1.77 39.60 -14.05
N SER A 372 -1.10 39.95 -15.16
CA SER A 372 -1.68 40.68 -16.27
C SER A 372 -2.54 39.83 -17.21
N GLY A 373 -2.42 38.50 -17.17
CA GLY A 373 -3.07 37.59 -18.12
C GLY A 373 -2.29 37.36 -19.43
N GLU A 374 -1.14 38.02 -19.63
CA GLU A 374 -0.30 37.84 -20.82
C GLU A 374 0.31 36.43 -20.89
N THR A 375 0.61 35.84 -19.74
CA THR A 375 1.07 34.44 -19.66
C THR A 375 -0.13 33.50 -19.54
N HIS A 376 -0.38 32.71 -20.57
CA HIS A 376 -1.50 31.77 -20.63
C HIS A 376 -1.23 30.51 -19.84
N LEU A 377 -0.01 29.93 -19.95
CA LEU A 377 0.40 28.70 -19.29
C LEU A 377 1.59 28.97 -18.36
N LEU A 378 1.50 28.62 -17.08
CA LEU A 378 2.61 28.72 -16.14
C LEU A 378 3.04 27.34 -15.69
N ILE A 379 4.32 26.99 -15.90
CA ILE A 379 4.93 25.75 -15.45
C ILE A 379 5.83 26.04 -14.27
N GLY A 380 5.80 25.19 -13.24
CA GLY A 380 6.69 25.41 -12.11
C GLY A 380 6.70 24.24 -11.12
N THR A 381 7.36 24.49 -10.00
CA THR A 381 7.41 23.58 -8.87
C THR A 381 6.46 24.06 -7.76
N HIS A 382 6.71 23.66 -6.52
CA HIS A 382 5.99 24.18 -5.34
C HIS A 382 5.96 25.72 -5.24
N ALA A 383 6.82 26.43 -5.99
CA ALA A 383 6.79 27.89 -6.08
C ALA A 383 5.43 28.43 -6.58
N LEU A 384 4.65 27.64 -7.34
CA LEU A 384 3.31 28.03 -7.82
C LEU A 384 2.28 28.19 -6.69
N ILE A 385 2.52 27.56 -5.55
CA ILE A 385 1.60 27.57 -4.39
C ILE A 385 1.80 28.83 -3.53
N GLU A 386 2.93 29.51 -3.67
CA GLU A 386 3.25 30.71 -2.86
C GLU A 386 2.17 31.78 -3.00
N ASP A 387 1.85 32.48 -1.90
CA ASP A 387 0.76 33.48 -1.87
C ASP A 387 0.97 34.66 -2.83
N ARG A 388 2.22 35.00 -3.12
CA ARG A 388 2.60 36.03 -4.09
C ARG A 388 2.31 35.67 -5.56
N VAL A 389 2.04 34.38 -5.85
CA VAL A 389 1.64 33.95 -7.20
C VAL A 389 0.14 34.17 -7.34
N GLN A 390 -0.24 35.25 -8.02
CA GLN A 390 -1.63 35.61 -8.27
C GLN A 390 -1.92 35.50 -9.76
N PHE A 391 -2.88 34.69 -10.12
CA PHE A 391 -3.36 34.50 -11.48
C PHE A 391 -4.46 35.55 -11.77
N ALA A 392 -4.49 36.07 -12.97
CA ALA A 392 -5.60 36.90 -13.41
C ALA A 392 -6.92 36.09 -13.49
N ASN A 393 -6.86 34.87 -14.03
CA ASN A 393 -8.03 34.00 -14.17
C ASN A 393 -7.63 32.52 -14.32
N LEU A 394 -7.22 31.87 -13.22
CA LEU A 394 -6.81 30.46 -13.23
C LEU A 394 -8.03 29.52 -13.36
N GLY A 395 -8.15 28.77 -14.46
CA GLY A 395 -9.24 27.82 -14.68
C GLY A 395 -8.84 26.36 -14.70
N PHE A 396 -7.55 26.05 -14.93
CA PHE A 396 -7.09 24.65 -15.04
C PHE A 396 -5.73 24.43 -14.38
N VAL A 397 -5.61 23.36 -13.63
CA VAL A 397 -4.38 22.97 -12.92
C VAL A 397 -4.01 21.55 -13.29
N VAL A 398 -2.75 21.34 -13.68
CA VAL A 398 -2.14 20.03 -13.87
C VAL A 398 -1.14 19.79 -12.76
N ILE A 399 -1.19 18.60 -12.12
CA ILE A 399 -0.23 18.17 -11.10
C ILE A 399 0.45 16.90 -11.60
N ASP A 400 1.74 16.96 -11.85
CA ASP A 400 2.53 15.82 -12.30
C ASP A 400 3.12 15.06 -11.10
N GLU A 401 3.06 13.70 -11.14
CA GLU A 401 3.59 12.80 -10.11
C GLU A 401 3.10 13.12 -8.68
N GLN A 402 1.81 13.05 -8.49
CA GLN A 402 1.06 13.45 -7.27
C GLN A 402 1.65 12.93 -5.94
N HIS A 403 2.23 11.72 -5.92
CA HIS A 403 2.73 11.11 -4.68
C HIS A 403 3.83 11.90 -3.97
N ARG A 404 4.36 12.94 -4.61
CA ARG A 404 5.36 13.86 -4.05
C ARG A 404 4.77 15.14 -3.43
N PHE A 405 3.43 15.31 -3.48
CA PHE A 405 2.75 16.51 -2.97
C PHE A 405 1.75 16.17 -1.87
N GLY A 406 1.80 16.90 -0.75
CA GLY A 406 0.85 16.76 0.36
C GLY A 406 -0.57 17.25 0.01
N VAL A 407 -1.57 16.76 0.77
CA VAL A 407 -2.99 17.16 0.60
C VAL A 407 -3.17 18.66 0.82
N GLU A 408 -2.49 19.25 1.80
CA GLU A 408 -2.55 20.70 2.10
C GLU A 408 -2.00 21.56 0.97
N GLN A 409 -0.94 21.12 0.30
CA GLN A 409 -0.35 21.85 -0.81
C GLN A 409 -1.30 21.95 -2.00
N ARG A 410 -2.09 20.89 -2.25
CA ARG A 410 -3.13 20.90 -3.29
C ARG A 410 -4.27 21.84 -2.93
N ALA A 411 -4.70 21.85 -1.67
CA ALA A 411 -5.78 22.73 -1.21
C ALA A 411 -5.50 24.21 -1.45
N ARG A 412 -4.24 24.66 -1.37
CA ARG A 412 -3.84 26.04 -1.65
C ARG A 412 -4.02 26.44 -3.12
N LEU A 413 -3.96 25.51 -4.07
CA LEU A 413 -4.24 25.78 -5.47
C LEU A 413 -5.75 26.05 -5.71
N TRP A 414 -6.63 25.47 -4.89
CA TRP A 414 -8.07 25.69 -4.99
C TRP A 414 -8.50 27.12 -4.63
N THR A 415 -7.70 27.82 -3.82
CA THR A 415 -7.99 29.18 -3.36
C THR A 415 -7.37 30.27 -4.23
N LYS A 416 -6.71 29.90 -5.35
CA LYS A 416 -6.03 30.85 -6.26
C LYS A 416 -6.99 31.58 -7.21
N ASN A 417 -8.28 31.26 -7.21
CA ASN A 417 -9.32 31.96 -7.93
C ASN A 417 -10.61 32.00 -7.07
N ALA A 418 -11.56 32.86 -7.42
CA ALA A 418 -12.87 32.97 -6.75
C ALA A 418 -13.69 31.67 -6.83
N GLN A 419 -13.58 30.98 -7.95
CA GLN A 419 -14.06 29.60 -8.11
C GLN A 419 -12.87 28.62 -8.20
N PRO A 420 -12.98 27.41 -7.64
CA PRO A 420 -11.89 26.44 -7.72
C PRO A 420 -11.65 26.00 -9.18
N PRO A 421 -10.39 25.97 -9.65
CA PRO A 421 -10.05 25.54 -11.00
C PRO A 421 -10.30 24.04 -11.18
N HIS A 422 -10.44 23.60 -12.41
CA HIS A 422 -10.40 22.17 -12.76
C HIS A 422 -9.01 21.59 -12.49
N ILE A 423 -8.95 20.36 -11.96
CA ILE A 423 -7.70 19.71 -11.56
C ILE A 423 -7.52 18.41 -12.33
N LEU A 424 -6.38 18.28 -12.99
CA LEU A 424 -5.89 17.07 -13.60
C LEU A 424 -4.62 16.61 -12.89
N VAL A 425 -4.69 15.50 -12.21
CA VAL A 425 -3.54 14.87 -11.56
C VAL A 425 -3.00 13.79 -12.46
N MET A 426 -1.69 13.72 -12.64
CA MET A 426 -1.04 12.69 -13.45
C MET A 426 -0.16 11.78 -12.60
N THR A 427 -0.14 10.50 -12.93
CA THR A 427 0.81 9.53 -12.34
C THR A 427 1.28 8.51 -13.37
N ALA A 428 2.57 8.15 -13.28
CA ALA A 428 3.14 7.05 -14.06
C ALA A 428 3.01 5.69 -13.36
N THR A 429 2.73 5.69 -12.05
CA THR A 429 2.55 4.42 -11.32
C THR A 429 1.15 3.85 -11.61
N PRO A 430 1.06 2.62 -12.13
CA PRO A 430 -0.22 1.96 -12.31
C PRO A 430 -0.80 1.59 -10.94
N ILE A 431 -1.77 2.36 -10.46
CA ILE A 431 -2.52 2.06 -9.25
C ILE A 431 -3.82 1.39 -9.68
N PRO A 432 -4.15 0.19 -9.18
CA PRO A 432 -5.44 -0.42 -9.49
C PRO A 432 -6.58 0.57 -9.27
N ARG A 433 -7.52 0.66 -10.22
CA ARG A 433 -8.61 1.65 -10.19
C ARG A 433 -9.34 1.68 -8.85
N THR A 434 -9.62 0.51 -8.28
CA THR A 434 -10.25 0.37 -6.97
C THR A 434 -9.42 0.96 -5.84
N LEU A 435 -8.09 0.74 -5.85
CA LEU A 435 -7.17 1.31 -4.87
C LEU A 435 -7.01 2.82 -5.07
N ALA A 436 -6.96 3.29 -6.31
CA ALA A 436 -6.92 4.72 -6.62
C ALA A 436 -8.18 5.43 -6.08
N MET A 437 -9.36 4.85 -6.26
CA MET A 437 -10.61 5.36 -5.71
C MET A 437 -10.63 5.35 -4.17
N THR A 438 -9.94 4.42 -3.53
CA THR A 438 -9.83 4.34 -2.07
C THR A 438 -8.82 5.35 -1.51
N LEU A 439 -7.67 5.49 -2.15
CA LEU A 439 -6.58 6.36 -1.69
C LEU A 439 -6.85 7.85 -1.99
N TYR A 440 -7.50 8.13 -3.10
CA TYR A 440 -7.71 9.48 -3.61
C TYR A 440 -9.18 9.92 -3.62
N GLY A 441 -10.04 9.10 -3.09
CA GLY A 441 -11.45 9.24 -2.70
C GLY A 441 -12.36 10.07 -3.58
N ASP A 442 -11.91 11.23 -4.02
CA ASP A 442 -12.68 12.23 -4.72
C ASP A 442 -12.25 12.43 -6.20
N LEU A 443 -11.27 11.64 -6.68
CA LEU A 443 -10.78 11.74 -8.06
C LEU A 443 -11.54 10.80 -8.99
N ASP A 444 -12.03 11.31 -10.11
CA ASP A 444 -12.42 10.49 -11.26
C ASP A 444 -11.17 9.94 -11.94
N VAL A 445 -11.19 8.69 -12.36
CA VAL A 445 -9.98 8.02 -12.90
C VAL A 445 -10.11 7.81 -14.40
N SER A 446 -9.11 8.31 -15.14
CA SER A 446 -8.88 7.99 -16.56
C SER A 446 -7.58 7.23 -16.74
N VAL A 447 -7.58 6.22 -17.57
CA VAL A 447 -6.41 5.38 -17.84
C VAL A 447 -6.03 5.44 -19.31
N ILE A 448 -4.76 5.73 -19.61
CA ILE A 448 -4.17 5.53 -20.93
C ILE A 448 -3.56 4.12 -20.94
N ASP A 449 -4.30 3.18 -21.45
CA ASP A 449 -4.01 1.75 -21.51
C ASP A 449 -3.41 1.31 -22.86
N GLU A 450 -3.12 2.26 -23.75
CA GLU A 450 -2.46 2.05 -25.03
C GLU A 450 -1.08 2.72 -25.04
N LEU A 451 -0.11 2.04 -25.62
CA LEU A 451 1.22 2.62 -25.87
C LEU A 451 1.25 3.29 -27.25
N PRO A 452 1.97 4.41 -27.39
CA PRO A 452 2.16 5.05 -28.70
C PRO A 452 2.78 4.10 -29.72
N PRO A 453 2.47 4.26 -31.01
CA PRO A 453 3.05 3.45 -32.08
C PRO A 453 4.59 3.45 -32.03
N GLY A 454 5.21 2.28 -32.27
CA GLY A 454 6.67 2.13 -32.31
C GLY A 454 7.32 1.80 -30.96
N ARG A 455 6.61 1.82 -29.84
CA ARG A 455 7.15 1.43 -28.55
C ARG A 455 7.17 -0.10 -28.40
N ARG A 456 8.34 -0.65 -28.08
CA ARG A 456 8.53 -2.09 -27.86
C ARG A 456 8.23 -2.46 -26.40
N PRO A 457 7.65 -3.64 -26.13
CA PRO A 457 7.46 -4.14 -24.77
C PRO A 457 8.80 -4.24 -24.02
N ILE A 458 8.78 -3.84 -22.75
CA ILE A 458 9.94 -3.94 -21.86
C ILE A 458 9.97 -5.36 -21.27
N ARG A 459 11.13 -6.03 -21.34
CA ARG A 459 11.35 -7.32 -20.70
C ARG A 459 11.97 -7.09 -19.32
N THR A 460 11.22 -7.37 -18.26
CA THR A 460 11.72 -7.36 -16.88
C THR A 460 12.14 -8.75 -16.45
N VAL A 461 13.35 -8.87 -15.90
CA VAL A 461 13.90 -10.13 -15.42
C VAL A 461 14.45 -9.93 -14.01
N HIS A 462 14.14 -10.86 -13.09
CA HIS A 462 14.68 -10.89 -11.74
C HIS A 462 15.91 -11.80 -11.68
N TYR A 463 17.00 -11.32 -11.10
CA TYR A 463 18.21 -12.07 -10.81
C TYR A 463 18.57 -11.93 -9.33
N THR A 464 19.17 -12.96 -8.77
CA THR A 464 19.84 -12.92 -7.45
C THR A 464 21.31 -12.55 -7.62
N ASP A 465 21.98 -12.22 -6.51
CA ASP A 465 23.41 -11.83 -6.51
C ASP A 465 24.33 -12.88 -7.17
N ALA A 466 23.97 -14.15 -7.11
CA ALA A 466 24.69 -15.24 -7.79
C ALA A 466 24.77 -15.07 -9.33
N ALA A 467 23.86 -14.31 -9.92
CA ALA A 467 23.82 -14.06 -11.36
C ALA A 467 24.54 -12.76 -11.80
N ARG A 468 25.26 -12.08 -10.91
CA ARG A 468 25.90 -10.78 -11.16
C ARG A 468 26.82 -10.78 -12.39
N LEU A 469 27.65 -11.80 -12.54
CA LEU A 469 28.55 -11.93 -13.72
C LEU A 469 27.77 -12.05 -15.03
N ARG A 470 26.65 -12.78 -14.99
CA ARG A 470 25.75 -12.91 -16.16
C ARG A 470 25.11 -11.57 -16.51
N LEU A 471 24.71 -10.80 -15.52
CA LEU A 471 24.17 -9.45 -15.70
C LEU A 471 25.20 -8.52 -16.34
N PHE A 472 26.44 -8.52 -15.86
CA PHE A 472 27.52 -7.71 -16.44
C PHE A 472 27.86 -8.12 -17.88
N GLY A 473 27.84 -9.43 -18.19
CA GLY A 473 27.95 -9.91 -19.54
C GLY A 473 26.86 -9.40 -20.48
N PHE A 474 25.61 -9.39 -20.00
CA PHE A 474 24.49 -8.80 -20.73
C PHE A 474 24.65 -7.28 -20.94
N MET A 475 25.08 -6.54 -19.89
CA MET A 475 25.34 -5.10 -20.01
C MET A 475 26.40 -4.80 -21.09
N ARG A 476 27.52 -5.55 -21.12
CA ARG A 476 28.55 -5.40 -22.18
C ARG A 476 27.98 -5.65 -23.57
N GLN A 477 27.14 -6.66 -23.73
CA GLN A 477 26.49 -6.95 -25.03
C GLN A 477 25.55 -5.81 -25.46
N GLU A 478 24.83 -5.19 -24.55
CA GLU A 478 23.95 -4.08 -24.88
C GLU A 478 24.73 -2.80 -25.19
N ILE A 479 25.82 -2.54 -24.46
CA ILE A 479 26.70 -1.39 -24.71
C ILE A 479 27.39 -1.56 -26.10
N ALA A 480 27.85 -2.75 -26.44
CA ALA A 480 28.43 -3.03 -27.75
C ALA A 480 27.46 -2.80 -28.91
N LYS A 481 26.15 -2.82 -28.66
CA LYS A 481 25.10 -2.45 -29.64
C LYS A 481 24.81 -0.94 -29.67
N GLY A 482 25.62 -0.11 -29.00
CA GLY A 482 25.41 1.33 -28.90
C GLY A 482 24.33 1.74 -27.90
N ARG A 483 23.96 0.86 -26.94
CA ARG A 483 22.97 1.15 -25.91
C ARG A 483 23.63 1.66 -24.64
N GLN A 484 22.90 2.46 -23.89
CA GLN A 484 23.33 2.99 -22.62
C GLN A 484 22.63 2.25 -21.46
N VAL A 485 23.25 2.23 -20.28
CA VAL A 485 22.79 1.47 -19.11
C VAL A 485 22.67 2.38 -17.90
N TYR A 486 21.53 2.33 -17.22
CA TYR A 486 21.35 2.90 -15.90
C TYR A 486 21.43 1.80 -14.84
N VAL A 487 22.25 2.02 -13.81
CA VAL A 487 22.30 1.19 -12.61
C VAL A 487 21.77 2.00 -11.43
N VAL A 488 20.69 1.53 -10.81
CA VAL A 488 20.02 2.25 -9.73
C VAL A 488 20.21 1.50 -8.41
N TYR A 489 20.82 2.16 -7.44
CA TYR A 489 20.92 1.68 -6.06
C TYR A 489 19.82 2.30 -5.22
N PRO A 490 18.95 1.51 -4.56
CA PRO A 490 17.93 2.06 -3.67
C PRO A 490 18.59 2.63 -2.41
N LEU A 491 18.25 3.88 -2.06
CA LEU A 491 18.61 4.46 -0.78
C LEU A 491 17.65 3.92 0.29
N ILE A 492 18.14 3.12 1.24
CA ILE A 492 17.36 2.62 2.38
C ILE A 492 17.34 3.72 3.44
N LYS A 493 16.15 4.11 3.91
CA LYS A 493 15.90 5.30 4.74
C LYS A 493 16.55 5.33 6.14
N GLU A 494 17.24 4.30 6.60
CA GLU A 494 17.62 4.16 8.01
C GLU A 494 19.00 4.74 8.39
N SER A 495 19.87 5.10 7.45
CA SER A 495 21.17 5.73 7.76
C SER A 495 21.74 6.48 6.56
N GLU A 496 21.67 7.81 6.59
CA GLU A 496 22.22 8.66 5.52
C GLU A 496 23.72 8.44 5.22
N THR A 497 24.48 7.95 6.20
CA THR A 497 25.90 7.66 6.07
C THR A 497 26.18 6.29 5.45
N MET A 498 25.39 5.27 5.76
CA MET A 498 25.50 3.93 5.17
C MET A 498 25.07 3.92 3.70
N ASP A 499 23.96 4.59 3.36
CA ASP A 499 23.43 4.66 1.99
C ASP A 499 24.44 5.29 1.00
N TYR A 500 25.18 6.30 1.45
CA TYR A 500 26.23 6.92 0.63
C TYR A 500 27.41 5.98 0.39
N LYS A 501 27.77 5.18 1.38
CA LYS A 501 28.80 4.16 1.27
C LYS A 501 28.41 3.07 0.28
N ASP A 502 27.18 2.57 0.35
CA ASP A 502 26.67 1.54 -0.55
C ASP A 502 26.65 2.01 -2.02
N LEU A 503 26.29 3.28 -2.27
CA LEU A 503 26.36 3.86 -3.60
C LEU A 503 27.81 3.97 -4.11
N THR A 504 28.75 4.37 -3.24
CA THR A 504 30.17 4.50 -3.57
C THR A 504 30.80 3.14 -3.83
N ASP A 505 30.55 2.17 -2.95
CA ASP A 505 31.01 0.78 -3.09
C ASP A 505 30.45 0.14 -4.40
N GLY A 506 29.18 0.43 -4.70
CA GLY A 506 28.54 0.01 -5.94
C GLY A 506 29.17 0.65 -7.19
N TYR A 507 29.46 1.94 -7.13
CA TYR A 507 30.13 2.66 -8.22
C TYR A 507 31.55 2.14 -8.46
N GLU A 508 32.33 1.92 -7.38
CA GLU A 508 33.67 1.33 -7.46
C GLU A 508 33.64 -0.07 -8.08
N ALA A 509 32.67 -0.89 -7.70
CA ALA A 509 32.50 -2.21 -8.27
C ALA A 509 32.17 -2.16 -9.76
N ILE A 510 31.29 -1.26 -10.18
CA ILE A 510 30.94 -1.06 -11.61
C ILE A 510 32.16 -0.52 -12.38
N SER A 511 32.85 0.49 -11.85
CA SER A 511 34.04 1.08 -12.52
C SER A 511 35.20 0.10 -12.68
N ARG A 512 35.32 -0.90 -11.78
CA ARG A 512 36.30 -1.99 -11.91
C ARG A 512 35.94 -2.95 -13.03
N ASP A 513 34.67 -3.30 -13.17
CA ASP A 513 34.20 -4.21 -14.21
C ASP A 513 34.03 -3.53 -15.59
N PHE A 514 33.87 -2.21 -15.61
CA PHE A 514 33.73 -1.36 -16.80
C PHE A 514 34.74 -0.22 -16.76
N PRO A 515 36.05 -0.51 -17.01
CA PRO A 515 37.13 0.46 -16.87
C PRO A 515 37.22 1.44 -18.04
N LEU A 516 37.74 2.64 -17.76
CA LEU A 516 38.18 3.59 -18.79
C LEU A 516 39.38 3.02 -19.55
N PRO A 517 39.59 3.36 -20.84
CA PRO A 517 38.75 4.28 -21.64
C PRO A 517 37.59 3.60 -22.38
N GLU A 518 37.44 2.30 -22.25
CA GLU A 518 36.45 1.51 -23.01
C GLU A 518 35.01 1.83 -22.59
N TYR A 519 34.81 2.09 -21.28
CA TYR A 519 33.50 2.42 -20.73
C TYR A 519 33.57 3.71 -19.92
N VAL A 520 32.67 4.65 -20.23
CA VAL A 520 32.54 5.88 -19.45
C VAL A 520 31.41 5.71 -18.43
N THR A 521 31.77 5.72 -17.16
CA THR A 521 30.81 5.61 -16.06
C THR A 521 30.69 6.94 -15.33
N ALA A 522 29.47 7.37 -15.00
CA ALA A 522 29.20 8.57 -14.22
C ALA A 522 28.28 8.25 -13.05
N ILE A 523 28.43 8.97 -11.95
CA ILE A 523 27.59 8.87 -10.76
C ILE A 523 26.63 10.05 -10.70
N CYS A 524 25.37 9.80 -10.29
CA CYS A 524 24.40 10.85 -10.08
C CYS A 524 23.58 10.56 -8.81
N HIS A 525 23.56 11.48 -7.85
CA HIS A 525 22.80 11.32 -6.59
C HIS A 525 22.26 12.65 -6.05
N GLY A 526 21.35 12.56 -5.06
CA GLY A 526 20.61 13.71 -4.53
C GLY A 526 21.48 14.87 -4.01
N LYS A 527 22.62 14.57 -3.39
CA LYS A 527 23.54 15.54 -2.73
C LYS A 527 24.49 16.26 -3.69
N MET A 528 24.55 15.88 -5.00
CA MET A 528 25.39 16.57 -6.00
C MET A 528 24.85 17.97 -6.29
N LYS A 529 25.77 18.88 -6.65
CA LYS A 529 25.41 20.21 -7.15
C LYS A 529 24.62 20.12 -8.46
N PRO A 530 23.66 21.00 -8.70
CA PRO A 530 22.84 20.98 -9.92
C PRO A 530 23.68 20.96 -11.21
N ALA A 531 24.76 21.78 -11.28
CA ALA A 531 25.64 21.84 -12.43
C ALA A 531 26.34 20.48 -12.73
N ASP A 532 26.79 19.77 -11.70
CA ASP A 532 27.47 18.48 -11.86
C ASP A 532 26.47 17.40 -12.36
N LYS A 533 25.21 17.46 -11.87
CA LYS A 533 24.14 16.57 -12.36
C LYS A 533 23.81 16.84 -13.83
N GLU A 534 23.67 18.11 -14.20
CA GLU A 534 23.38 18.51 -15.59
C GLU A 534 24.52 18.07 -16.52
N GLU A 535 25.78 18.22 -16.10
CA GLU A 535 26.92 17.80 -16.89
C GLU A 535 26.95 16.27 -17.07
N SER A 536 26.78 15.50 -15.98
CA SER A 536 26.71 14.03 -16.07
C SER A 536 25.57 13.56 -17.00
N MET A 537 24.40 14.20 -16.90
CA MET A 537 23.26 13.88 -17.76
C MET A 537 23.46 14.32 -19.19
N ARG A 538 24.17 15.44 -19.45
CA ARG A 538 24.52 15.91 -20.78
C ARG A 538 25.46 14.93 -21.48
N GLN A 539 26.52 14.49 -20.77
CA GLN A 539 27.47 13.51 -21.27
C GLN A 539 26.77 12.18 -21.59
N PHE A 540 25.92 11.69 -20.68
CA PHE A 540 25.15 10.48 -20.91
C PHE A 540 24.22 10.60 -22.13
N LYS A 541 23.62 11.75 -22.38
CA LYS A 541 22.72 11.97 -23.51
C LYS A 541 23.47 12.11 -24.86
N SER A 542 24.71 12.56 -24.82
CA SER A 542 25.53 12.72 -26.03
C SER A 542 26.13 11.40 -26.56
N GLY A 543 26.14 10.33 -25.78
CA GLY A 543 26.63 9.00 -26.13
C GLY A 543 27.95 8.69 -25.43
#